data_60acf78a4eb9ce8fd386bb2df74d5629
#
_entry.id   60acf78a4eb9ce8fd386bb2df74d5629
#
_cell.length_a   1.000
_cell.length_b   1.000
_cell.length_c   1.000
_cell.angle_alpha   90.00
_cell.angle_beta   90.00
_cell.angle_gamma   90.00
#
_symmetry.space_group_name_H-M   'P 1'
#
loop_
_entity.id
_entity.type
_entity.pdbx_description
1 polymer ?
#
loop_
_entity_poly.entity_id
_entity_poly.type
_entity_poly.pdbx_seq_one_letter_code
_entity_poly.pdbx_strand_id
1 'polypeptide(L)'
;MPLLDCLPQPLTGETLILVIAHPDDEAMFFYPTISRAKRLHIICLSNGGYDGLGEQREKELQRAARRLGASATCINNAALQDGPHAWDPSVVAANVGPWLHARAVVVTFDRYGASGHANHVAVYHGAAPALERKPLRC
;
A
#
# COMPACT_ATOMS: atom_id res chain seq x y z
N MET A 1 -13.92 10.91 -13.63
CA MET A 1 -13.88 9.49 -13.95
C MET A 1 -13.37 8.71 -12.75
N PRO A 2 -14.06 7.67 -12.34
CA PRO A 2 -13.56 6.83 -11.27
C PRO A 2 -12.22 6.20 -11.67
N LEU A 3 -11.26 6.21 -10.77
CA LEU A 3 -9.96 5.56 -10.99
C LEU A 3 -10.11 4.08 -11.37
N LEU A 4 -11.18 3.45 -10.90
CA LEU A 4 -11.47 2.06 -11.20
C LEU A 4 -11.62 1.78 -12.71
N ASP A 5 -12.07 2.77 -13.46
CA ASP A 5 -12.23 2.60 -14.92
C ASP A 5 -10.88 2.59 -15.64
N CYS A 6 -9.85 3.16 -15.01
CA CYS A 6 -8.49 3.17 -15.57
C CYS A 6 -7.70 1.92 -15.19
N LEU A 7 -8.08 1.24 -14.11
CA LEU A 7 -7.30 0.14 -13.55
C LEU A 7 -7.41 -1.20 -14.29
N PRO A 8 -8.56 -1.60 -14.84
CA PRO A 8 -8.69 -2.93 -15.45
C PRO A 8 -7.71 -3.22 -16.57
N GLN A 9 -7.42 -2.22 -17.38
CA GLN A 9 -6.52 -2.37 -18.52
C GLN A 9 -5.05 -2.50 -18.10
N PRO A 10 -4.53 -1.60 -17.24
CA PRO A 10 -3.14 -1.70 -16.80
C PRO A 10 -2.82 -2.94 -15.98
N LEU A 11 -3.82 -3.56 -15.36
CA LEU A 11 -3.59 -4.73 -14.49
C LEU A 11 -3.32 -6.02 -15.29
N THR A 12 -3.67 -6.05 -16.57
CA THR A 12 -3.40 -7.22 -17.40
C THR A 12 -1.93 -7.30 -17.79
N GLY A 13 -1.21 -8.25 -17.18
CA GLY A 13 0.20 -8.50 -17.46
C GLY A 13 1.18 -7.64 -16.68
N GLU A 14 0.71 -6.68 -15.88
CA GLU A 14 1.54 -5.84 -15.03
C GLU A 14 1.42 -6.25 -13.56
N THR A 15 2.45 -5.93 -12.77
CA THR A 15 2.43 -6.14 -11.33
C THR A 15 1.74 -4.96 -10.66
N LEU A 16 0.75 -5.25 -9.84
CA LEU A 16 0.14 -4.26 -8.97
C LEU A 16 0.93 -4.22 -7.67
N ILE A 17 1.39 -3.04 -7.29
CA ILE A 17 2.01 -2.78 -5.99
C ILE A 17 1.01 -2.00 -5.16
N LEU A 18 0.50 -2.62 -4.11
CA LEU A 18 -0.37 -1.96 -3.15
C LEU A 18 0.46 -1.49 -1.97
N VAL A 19 0.44 -0.20 -1.68
CA VAL A 19 1.15 0.37 -0.53
C VAL A 19 0.15 0.76 0.53
N ILE A 20 0.27 0.15 1.71
CA ILE A 20 -0.62 0.37 2.85
C ILE A 20 0.17 0.69 4.12
N ALA A 21 -0.51 1.24 5.10
CA ALA A 21 0.10 1.62 6.37
C ALA A 21 0.10 0.48 7.39
N HIS A 22 -1.00 -0.25 7.48
CA HIS A 22 -1.21 -1.28 8.50
C HIS A 22 -1.83 -2.53 7.89
N PRO A 23 -1.61 -3.71 8.48
CA PRO A 23 -2.39 -4.90 8.10
C PRO A 23 -3.90 -4.63 8.27
N ASP A 24 -4.71 -5.18 7.40
CA ASP A 24 -6.15 -5.00 7.22
C ASP A 24 -6.55 -3.87 6.28
N ASP A 25 -5.70 -2.88 6.03
CA ASP A 25 -6.00 -1.81 5.09
C ASP A 25 -6.37 -2.36 3.71
N GLU A 26 -5.73 -3.45 3.27
CA GLU A 26 -6.00 -4.09 1.99
C GLU A 26 -7.44 -4.58 1.88
N ALA A 27 -7.97 -5.13 2.95
CA ALA A 27 -9.34 -5.62 2.98
C ALA A 27 -10.36 -4.48 3.16
N MET A 28 -10.01 -3.49 3.97
CA MET A 28 -10.92 -2.41 4.31
C MET A 28 -11.12 -1.40 3.18
N PHE A 29 -10.06 -1.10 2.42
CA PHE A 29 -10.08 0.02 1.49
C PHE A 29 -9.82 -0.36 0.03
N PHE A 30 -9.18 -1.47 -0.22
CA PHE A 30 -8.65 -1.79 -1.55
C PHE A 30 -9.16 -3.11 -2.15
N TYR A 31 -9.98 -3.86 -1.44
CA TYR A 31 -10.38 -5.20 -1.87
C TYR A 31 -10.95 -5.26 -3.29
N PRO A 32 -11.88 -4.37 -3.70
CA PRO A 32 -12.42 -4.44 -5.05
C PRO A 32 -11.36 -4.29 -6.14
N THR A 33 -10.35 -3.47 -5.89
CA THR A 33 -9.25 -3.24 -6.83
C THR A 33 -8.30 -4.43 -6.88
N ILE A 34 -7.84 -4.87 -5.71
CA ILE A 34 -6.81 -5.91 -5.63
C ILE A 34 -7.33 -7.30 -5.99
N SER A 35 -8.63 -7.54 -5.82
CA SER A 35 -9.24 -8.83 -6.18
C SER A 35 -9.16 -9.12 -7.70
N ARG A 36 -8.96 -8.10 -8.51
CA ARG A 36 -8.83 -8.20 -9.97
C ARG A 36 -7.39 -8.33 -10.43
N ALA A 37 -6.43 -8.13 -9.55
CA ALA A 37 -5.02 -8.17 -9.92
C ALA A 37 -4.55 -9.60 -10.16
N LYS A 38 -3.86 -9.83 -11.28
CA LYS A 38 -3.25 -11.13 -11.56
C LYS A 38 -1.90 -11.30 -10.85
N ARG A 39 -1.18 -10.20 -10.68
CA ARG A 39 0.09 -10.15 -9.96
C ARG A 39 0.00 -9.02 -8.96
N LEU A 40 0.04 -9.37 -7.69
CA LEU A 40 -0.10 -8.41 -6.60
C LEU A 40 1.01 -8.60 -5.59
N HIS A 41 1.68 -7.50 -5.25
CA HIS A 41 2.56 -7.46 -4.10
C HIS A 41 2.11 -6.34 -3.16
N ILE A 42 1.98 -6.64 -1.87
CA ILE A 42 1.53 -5.71 -0.86
C ILE A 42 2.75 -5.23 -0.06
N ILE A 43 2.95 -3.94 0.00
CA ILE A 43 3.95 -3.29 0.86
C ILE A 43 3.21 -2.68 2.04
N CYS A 44 3.42 -3.23 3.21
CA CYS A 44 2.82 -2.75 4.45
C CYS A 44 3.89 -2.07 5.29
N LEU A 45 3.72 -0.80 5.59
CA LEU A 45 4.77 0.02 6.19
C LEU A 45 4.95 -0.21 7.69
N SER A 46 3.91 -0.66 8.39
CA SER A 46 3.99 -1.04 9.80
C SER A 46 3.26 -2.35 10.04
N ASN A 47 3.46 -2.94 11.21
CA ASN A 47 2.72 -4.15 11.57
C ASN A 47 1.41 -3.86 12.32
N GLY A 48 1.03 -2.59 12.46
CA GLY A 48 -0.18 -2.22 13.18
C GLY A 48 -0.10 -2.54 14.67
N GLY A 49 1.07 -2.37 15.26
CA GLY A 49 1.37 -2.82 16.61
C GLY A 49 1.02 -1.85 17.74
N TYR A 50 0.24 -0.81 17.47
CA TYR A 50 -0.10 0.19 18.50
C TYR A 50 -0.79 -0.43 19.72
N ASP A 51 -1.57 -1.47 19.51
CA ASP A 51 -2.27 -2.20 20.58
C ASP A 51 -1.52 -3.45 21.07
N GLY A 52 -0.28 -3.66 20.64
CA GLY A 52 0.54 -4.80 21.02
C GLY A 52 0.32 -6.07 20.23
N LEU A 53 -0.49 -6.04 19.17
CA LEU A 53 -0.84 -7.21 18.34
C LEU A 53 -0.08 -7.27 17.02
N GLY A 54 1.01 -6.51 16.89
CA GLY A 54 1.72 -6.36 15.61
C GLY A 54 2.19 -7.66 15.00
N GLU A 55 2.81 -8.52 15.80
CA GLU A 55 3.32 -9.82 15.32
C GLU A 55 2.21 -10.72 14.77
N GLN A 56 1.09 -10.75 15.47
CA GLN A 56 -0.10 -11.49 15.04
C GLN A 56 -0.64 -10.91 13.74
N ARG A 57 -0.73 -9.59 13.63
CA ARG A 57 -1.25 -8.91 12.45
C ARG A 57 -0.35 -9.11 11.23
N GLU A 58 0.97 -9.19 11.40
CA GLU A 58 1.88 -9.57 10.32
C GLU A 58 1.55 -10.95 9.76
N LYS A 59 1.30 -11.92 10.63
CA LYS A 59 0.93 -13.29 10.21
C LYS A 59 -0.40 -13.31 9.48
N GLU A 60 -1.35 -12.53 9.95
CA GLU A 60 -2.67 -12.40 9.32
C GLU A 60 -2.56 -11.78 7.93
N LEU A 61 -1.71 -10.77 7.76
CA LEU A 61 -1.43 -10.17 6.47
C LEU A 61 -0.86 -11.18 5.49
N GLN A 62 0.09 -12.01 5.92
CA GLN A 62 0.69 -13.04 5.08
C GLN A 62 -0.36 -14.08 4.64
N ARG A 63 -1.27 -14.44 5.53
CA ARG A 63 -2.36 -15.36 5.18
C ARG A 63 -3.33 -14.73 4.18
N ALA A 64 -3.68 -13.47 4.39
CA ALA A 64 -4.57 -12.74 3.48
C ALA A 64 -3.95 -12.63 2.08
N ALA A 65 -2.66 -12.31 2.01
CA ALA A 65 -1.94 -12.24 0.74
C ALA A 65 -1.97 -13.60 0.02
N ARG A 66 -1.70 -14.68 0.72
CA ARG A 66 -1.75 -16.02 0.11
C ARG A 66 -3.11 -16.37 -0.44
N ARG A 67 -4.19 -15.99 0.24
CA ARG A 67 -5.55 -16.22 -0.25
C ARG A 67 -5.85 -15.46 -1.53
N LEU A 68 -5.21 -14.32 -1.72
CA LEU A 68 -5.32 -13.51 -2.93
C LEU A 68 -4.37 -13.96 -4.05
N GLY A 69 -3.56 -14.99 -3.82
CA GLY A 69 -2.51 -15.37 -4.75
C GLY A 69 -1.40 -14.32 -4.84
N ALA A 70 -1.21 -13.55 -3.78
CA ALA A 70 -0.28 -12.43 -3.72
C ALA A 70 0.88 -12.70 -2.76
N SER A 71 1.84 -11.80 -2.74
CA SER A 71 2.89 -11.74 -1.72
C SER A 71 2.77 -10.44 -0.93
N ALA A 72 3.35 -10.39 0.25
CA ALA A 72 3.34 -9.21 1.10
C ALA A 72 4.67 -9.05 1.83
N THR A 73 5.09 -7.81 1.99
CA THR A 73 6.26 -7.43 2.78
C THR A 73 5.83 -6.42 3.84
N CYS A 74 6.13 -6.71 5.10
CA CYS A 74 5.92 -5.78 6.19
C CYS A 74 7.27 -5.16 6.57
N ILE A 75 7.37 -3.82 6.49
CA ILE A 75 8.65 -3.14 6.58
C ILE A 75 9.14 -2.94 8.01
N ASN A 76 8.26 -2.66 8.96
CA ASN A 76 8.60 -2.52 10.39
C ASN A 76 9.76 -1.56 10.70
N ASN A 77 9.82 -0.43 10.03
CA ASN A 77 10.82 0.57 10.34
C ASN A 77 10.47 1.27 11.66
N ALA A 78 11.46 1.47 12.54
CA ALA A 78 11.25 2.14 13.81
C ALA A 78 10.70 3.57 13.67
N ALA A 79 10.97 4.24 12.55
CA ALA A 79 10.44 5.57 12.25
C ALA A 79 8.99 5.54 11.73
N LEU A 80 8.43 4.37 11.43
CA LEU A 80 7.09 4.19 10.87
C LEU A 80 6.25 3.30 11.78
N GLN A 81 6.16 3.66 13.05
CA GLN A 81 5.36 2.92 14.02
C GLN A 81 3.89 3.31 13.93
N ASP A 82 3.02 2.32 14.06
CA ASP A 82 1.57 2.54 14.14
C ASP A 82 1.24 3.47 15.31
N GLY A 83 0.31 4.37 15.10
CA GLY A 83 -0.15 5.29 16.12
C GLY A 83 -0.72 6.59 15.54
N PRO A 84 -1.16 7.51 16.39
CA PRO A 84 -1.78 8.76 15.95
C PRO A 84 -0.79 9.81 15.43
N HIS A 85 0.51 9.56 15.54
CA HIS A 85 1.54 10.50 15.11
C HIS A 85 1.76 10.42 13.59
N ALA A 86 2.17 11.52 12.99
CA ALA A 86 2.49 11.58 11.58
C ALA A 86 3.85 10.90 11.31
N TRP A 87 3.94 10.22 10.17
CA TRP A 87 5.22 9.73 9.65
C TRP A 87 5.85 10.77 8.74
N ASP A 88 7.17 10.80 8.70
CA ASP A 88 7.91 11.63 7.75
C ASP A 88 7.74 11.05 6.34
N PRO A 89 7.19 11.80 5.38
CA PRO A 89 7.01 11.30 4.02
C PRO A 89 8.32 10.89 3.34
N SER A 90 9.45 11.50 3.70
CA SER A 90 10.74 11.12 3.13
C SER A 90 11.17 9.72 3.56
N VAL A 91 10.85 9.32 4.79
CA VAL A 91 11.11 7.97 5.28
C VAL A 91 10.21 6.97 4.57
N VAL A 92 8.93 7.31 4.39
CA VAL A 92 8.01 6.50 3.60
C VAL A 92 8.55 6.30 2.18
N ALA A 93 8.94 7.37 1.51
CA ALA A 93 9.48 7.33 0.15
C ALA A 93 10.72 6.44 0.05
N ALA A 94 11.64 6.53 1.01
CA ALA A 94 12.86 5.73 1.04
C ALA A 94 12.55 4.23 1.16
N ASN A 95 11.52 3.87 1.92
CA ASN A 95 11.12 2.47 2.14
C ASN A 95 10.29 1.90 1.00
N VAL A 96 9.53 2.72 0.31
CA VAL A 96 8.68 2.29 -0.82
C VAL A 96 9.44 2.31 -2.14
N GLY A 97 10.34 3.27 -2.33
CA GLY A 97 11.05 3.50 -3.59
C GLY A 97 11.63 2.27 -4.27
N PRO A 98 12.33 1.37 -3.55
CA PRO A 98 12.92 0.17 -4.16
C PRO A 98 11.92 -0.77 -4.84
N TRP A 99 10.65 -0.69 -4.48
CA TRP A 99 9.58 -1.53 -5.02
C TRP A 99 8.91 -0.92 -6.25
N LEU A 100 9.14 0.38 -6.49
CA LEU A 100 8.44 1.12 -7.55
C LEU A 100 9.27 1.07 -8.83
N HIS A 101 8.83 0.29 -9.80
CA HIS A 101 9.49 0.15 -11.09
C HIS A 101 8.53 0.51 -12.24
N ALA A 102 9.09 0.70 -13.45
CA ALA A 102 8.35 1.22 -14.59
C ALA A 102 7.13 0.39 -15.00
N ARG A 103 7.16 -0.92 -14.74
CA ARG A 103 6.08 -1.85 -15.09
C ARG A 103 5.06 -2.06 -13.97
N ALA A 104 5.28 -1.46 -12.82
CA ALA A 104 4.36 -1.59 -11.70
C ALA A 104 3.25 -0.56 -11.81
N VAL A 105 2.03 -0.98 -11.51
CA VAL A 105 0.92 -0.08 -11.22
C VAL A 105 0.85 0.06 -9.71
N VAL A 106 1.01 1.28 -9.22
CA VAL A 106 1.02 1.54 -7.77
C VAL A 106 -0.35 2.03 -7.35
N VAL A 107 -0.90 1.40 -6.33
CA VAL A 107 -2.17 1.78 -5.72
C VAL A 107 -1.91 2.07 -4.25
N THR A 108 -2.45 3.16 -3.75
CA THR A 108 -2.34 3.56 -2.35
C THR A 108 -3.46 4.53 -1.98
N PHE A 109 -3.40 5.08 -0.77
CA PHE A 109 -4.36 6.07 -0.29
C PHE A 109 -4.31 7.36 -1.10
N ASP A 110 -5.42 8.10 -1.11
CA ASP A 110 -5.44 9.47 -1.59
C ASP A 110 -4.87 10.43 -0.52
N ARG A 111 -4.83 11.72 -0.85
CA ARG A 111 -4.28 12.74 0.06
C ARG A 111 -5.04 12.88 1.38
N TYR A 112 -6.25 12.38 1.46
CA TYR A 112 -7.07 12.41 2.68
C TYR A 112 -6.91 11.15 3.52
N GLY A 113 -6.16 10.15 3.02
CA GLY A 113 -5.88 8.93 3.76
C GLY A 113 -7.11 8.07 4.03
N ALA A 114 -8.11 8.12 3.17
CA ALA A 114 -9.41 7.44 3.30
C ALA A 114 -10.20 7.90 4.54
N SER A 115 -9.64 7.71 5.75
CA SER A 115 -10.28 8.04 7.02
C SER A 115 -9.66 9.25 7.72
N GLY A 116 -8.65 9.89 7.12
CA GLY A 116 -7.90 10.96 7.75
C GLY A 116 -6.82 10.48 8.73
N HIS A 117 -6.57 9.17 8.82
CA HIS A 117 -5.54 8.64 9.70
C HIS A 117 -4.16 9.19 9.29
N ALA A 118 -3.40 9.69 10.27
CA ALA A 118 -2.12 10.34 9.99
C ALA A 118 -1.14 9.44 9.22
N ASN A 119 -1.11 8.15 9.52
CA ASN A 119 -0.24 7.19 8.82
C ASN A 119 -0.68 7.02 7.36
N HIS A 120 -1.98 6.93 7.08
CA HIS A 120 -2.49 6.82 5.71
C HIS A 120 -2.17 8.06 4.88
N VAL A 121 -2.31 9.25 5.46
CA VAL A 121 -1.97 10.51 4.81
C VAL A 121 -0.48 10.54 4.47
N ALA A 122 0.38 10.10 5.39
CA ALA A 122 1.82 10.04 5.17
C ALA A 122 2.20 9.06 4.06
N VAL A 123 1.49 7.95 3.92
CA VAL A 123 1.71 6.99 2.81
C VAL A 123 1.49 7.68 1.47
N TYR A 124 0.41 8.44 1.35
CA TYR A 124 0.16 9.20 0.12
C TYR A 124 1.31 10.17 -0.19
N HIS A 125 1.69 11.00 0.78
CA HIS A 125 2.74 12.00 0.57
C HIS A 125 4.11 11.39 0.29
N GLY A 126 4.38 10.21 0.81
CA GLY A 126 5.63 9.50 0.51
C GLY A 126 5.63 8.80 -0.84
N ALA A 127 4.50 8.27 -1.27
CA ALA A 127 4.39 7.52 -2.53
C ALA A 127 4.08 8.42 -3.74
N ALA A 128 3.34 9.51 -3.55
CA ALA A 128 2.87 10.38 -4.65
C ALA A 128 3.98 10.88 -5.57
N PRO A 129 5.16 11.33 -5.08
CA PRO A 129 6.22 11.78 -5.96
C PRO A 129 6.69 10.73 -6.95
N ALA A 130 6.65 9.45 -6.56
CA ALA A 130 7.00 8.35 -7.46
C ALA A 130 5.90 8.10 -8.49
N LEU A 131 4.65 8.31 -8.10
CA LEU A 131 3.50 8.18 -9.01
C LEU A 131 3.49 9.26 -10.08
N GLU A 132 3.85 10.49 -9.72
CA GLU A 132 3.90 11.62 -10.64
C GLU A 132 4.94 11.45 -11.76
N ARG A 133 5.95 10.62 -11.54
CA ARG A 133 6.97 10.32 -12.55
C ARG A 133 6.52 9.29 -13.57
N LYS A 134 5.38 8.65 -13.35
CA LYS A 134 4.84 7.67 -14.27
C LYS A 134 3.77 8.30 -15.14
N PRO A 135 3.73 8.01 -16.46
CA PRO A 135 2.65 8.47 -17.29
C PRO A 135 1.32 7.88 -16.81
N LEU A 136 0.28 8.71 -16.80
CA LEU A 136 -1.08 8.25 -16.52
C LEU A 136 -1.51 7.28 -17.62
N ARG A 137 -2.02 6.14 -17.21
CA ARG A 137 -2.44 5.06 -18.13
C ARG A 137 -3.95 4.92 -18.16
N CYS A 138 -4.60 5.99 -18.37
CA CYS A 138 -6.05 5.93 -18.55
C CYS A 138 -6.45 6.06 -20.01
#